data_17dfbe86303e24df9c58ad2b4af4449a
#
_entry.id   17dfbe86303e24df9c58ad2b4af4449a
#
_cell.length_a   1.000
_cell.length_b   1.000
_cell.length_c   1.000
_cell.angle_alpha   90.00
_cell.angle_beta   90.00
_cell.angle_gamma   90.00
#
_symmetry.space_group_name_H-M   'P 1'
#
loop_
_entity.id
_entity.type
_entity.pdbx_description
1 polymer ?
#
loop_
_entity_poly.entity_id
_entity_poly.type
_entity_poly.pdbx_seq_one_letter_code
_entity_poly.pdbx_strand_id
1 'polypeptide(L)'
;VGVTAEGFGLQGPRGWAFRDVLVEAAPGSLIAVEGPSGSGRTCLLLALTGRMRATEGTAAVGSARLPKQLAAVRRVSAVANVAGVTDLDPALTVGEHLRERALLQRRFGDSLRGLLRPRAERVADARLRIDSALAVAGLDLASLPKGSRTAVRDLERLEALRLSVALALIGRPRLLGVDDADLKLSDAERAEAWALLRSVAEAGTTVVAVCSEAPDDTVAVTTSPTAGKEKADAIAETGRS
;
A
#
# COMPACT_ATOMS: atom_id res chain seq x y z
N VAL A 1 -14.07 -1.68 -3.21
CA VAL A 1 -14.45 -0.31 -3.61
C VAL A 1 -13.88 0.01 -4.98
N GLY A 2 -14.65 0.65 -5.88
CA GLY A 2 -14.11 1.17 -7.13
C GLY A 2 -13.22 2.39 -6.90
N VAL A 3 -12.27 2.59 -7.81
CA VAL A 3 -11.38 3.77 -7.83
C VAL A 3 -11.48 4.43 -9.19
N THR A 4 -11.81 5.71 -9.21
CA THR A 4 -11.81 6.52 -10.42
C THR A 4 -10.98 7.78 -10.20
N ALA A 5 -10.31 8.28 -11.23
CA ALA A 5 -9.59 9.53 -11.22
C ALA A 5 -9.62 10.16 -12.59
N GLU A 6 -9.74 11.49 -12.66
CA GLU A 6 -9.80 12.28 -13.89
C GLU A 6 -8.97 13.55 -13.73
N GLY A 7 -7.97 13.71 -14.61
CA GLY A 7 -7.03 14.83 -14.57
C GLY A 7 -6.33 14.96 -13.22
N PHE A 8 -6.15 13.84 -12.49
CA PHE A 8 -5.68 13.87 -11.11
C PHE A 8 -4.21 14.19 -11.06
N GLY A 9 -3.84 15.21 -10.26
CA GLY A 9 -2.49 15.72 -10.21
C GLY A 9 -2.09 16.29 -8.87
N LEU A 10 -0.78 16.28 -8.61
CA LEU A 10 -0.16 16.86 -7.43
C LEU A 10 1.03 17.71 -7.82
N GLN A 11 0.91 19.01 -7.60
CA GLN A 11 1.99 19.97 -7.75
C GLN A 11 2.57 20.32 -6.38
N GLY A 12 3.87 20.17 -6.24
CA GLY A 12 4.64 20.59 -5.08
C GLY A 12 5.53 21.81 -5.36
N PRO A 13 6.29 22.30 -4.36
CA PRO A 13 7.19 23.46 -4.53
C PRO A 13 8.27 23.27 -5.58
N ARG A 14 8.66 22.03 -5.88
CA ARG A 14 9.68 21.66 -6.86
C ARG A 14 9.11 21.23 -8.22
N GLY A 15 7.83 21.49 -8.48
CA GLY A 15 7.11 21.07 -9.68
C GLY A 15 6.12 19.93 -9.42
N TRP A 16 5.70 19.30 -10.49
CA TRP A 16 4.73 18.21 -10.45
C TRP A 16 5.34 16.94 -9.85
N ALA A 17 4.66 16.33 -8.90
CA ALA A 17 4.96 14.98 -8.46
C ALA A 17 4.36 13.98 -9.47
N PHE A 18 3.09 14.17 -9.87
CA PHE A 18 2.40 13.48 -10.95
C PHE A 18 1.33 14.41 -11.51
N ARG A 19 0.90 14.20 -12.77
CA ARG A 19 -0.07 15.05 -13.43
C ARG A 19 -0.94 14.25 -14.40
N ASP A 20 -2.18 14.72 -14.58
CA ASP A 20 -3.14 14.26 -15.58
C ASP A 20 -3.38 12.74 -15.55
N VAL A 21 -3.45 12.18 -14.35
CA VAL A 21 -3.67 10.75 -14.16
C VAL A 21 -5.15 10.42 -14.35
N LEU A 22 -5.41 9.40 -15.19
CA LEU A 22 -6.69 8.77 -15.40
C LEU A 22 -6.70 7.38 -14.77
N VAL A 23 -7.73 7.06 -14.00
CA VAL A 23 -7.95 5.72 -13.44
C VAL A 23 -9.42 5.38 -13.56
N GLU A 24 -9.71 4.17 -14.01
CA GLU A 24 -11.04 3.58 -13.97
C GLU A 24 -10.93 2.12 -13.57
N ALA A 25 -11.25 1.81 -12.32
CA ALA A 25 -11.09 0.48 -11.75
C ALA A 25 -12.31 0.06 -10.94
N ALA A 26 -12.86 -1.10 -11.27
CA ALA A 26 -13.98 -1.71 -10.56
C ALA A 26 -13.61 -2.13 -9.11
N PRO A 27 -14.58 -2.36 -8.22
CA PRO A 27 -14.30 -2.96 -6.92
C PRO A 27 -13.59 -4.32 -7.05
N GLY A 28 -12.54 -4.53 -6.25
CA GLY A 28 -11.75 -5.76 -6.30
C GLY A 28 -10.71 -5.80 -7.43
N SER A 29 -10.48 -4.70 -8.14
CA SER A 29 -9.42 -4.63 -9.15
C SER A 29 -8.04 -4.57 -8.53
N LEU A 30 -7.05 -5.07 -9.26
CA LEU A 30 -5.62 -4.85 -9.05
C LEU A 30 -5.15 -3.75 -10.00
N ILE A 31 -4.78 -2.60 -9.45
CA ILE A 31 -4.29 -1.42 -10.17
C ILE A 31 -2.77 -1.40 -10.02
N ALA A 32 -2.05 -1.41 -11.13
CA ALA A 32 -0.60 -1.30 -11.17
C ALA A 32 -0.18 0.11 -11.58
N VAL A 33 0.54 0.80 -10.70
CA VAL A 33 1.08 2.14 -10.96
C VAL A 33 2.53 1.99 -11.37
N GLU A 34 2.81 2.18 -12.64
CA GLU A 34 4.14 2.04 -13.23
C GLU A 34 4.72 3.40 -13.67
N GLY A 35 6.00 3.39 -13.96
CA GLY A 35 6.72 4.56 -14.46
C GLY A 35 8.16 4.62 -13.96
N PRO A 36 8.98 5.55 -14.48
CA PRO A 36 10.37 5.68 -14.08
C PRO A 36 10.51 6.13 -12.62
N SER A 37 11.69 5.88 -12.04
CA SER A 37 11.99 6.34 -10.69
C SER A 37 11.81 7.86 -10.57
N GLY A 38 11.13 8.30 -9.53
CA GLY A 38 10.84 9.71 -9.29
C GLY A 38 9.71 10.31 -10.12
N SER A 39 8.93 9.52 -10.87
CA SER A 39 7.73 9.98 -11.59
C SER A 39 6.51 10.19 -10.69
N GLY A 40 6.65 10.05 -9.37
CA GLY A 40 5.57 10.33 -8.41
C GLY A 40 4.62 9.17 -8.14
N ARG A 41 4.98 7.94 -8.49
CA ARG A 41 4.18 6.73 -8.24
C ARG A 41 3.71 6.61 -6.78
N THR A 42 4.65 6.71 -5.83
CA THR A 42 4.34 6.72 -4.39
C THR A 42 3.43 7.88 -4.00
N CYS A 43 3.63 9.08 -4.59
CA CYS A 43 2.76 10.22 -4.33
C CYS A 43 1.33 9.97 -4.82
N LEU A 44 1.17 9.35 -5.99
CA LEU A 44 -0.14 8.95 -6.53
C LEU A 44 -0.81 7.93 -5.61
N LEU A 45 -0.10 6.88 -5.18
CA LEU A 45 -0.59 5.89 -4.23
C LEU A 45 -1.06 6.56 -2.93
N LEU A 46 -0.26 7.46 -2.35
CA LEU A 46 -0.62 8.19 -1.13
C LEU A 46 -1.81 9.13 -1.34
N ALA A 47 -1.94 9.74 -2.52
CA ALA A 47 -3.09 10.59 -2.85
C ALA A 47 -4.37 9.77 -2.99
N LEU A 48 -4.36 8.66 -3.72
CA LEU A 48 -5.51 7.75 -3.88
C LEU A 48 -5.94 7.11 -2.55
N THR A 49 -5.00 6.88 -1.63
CA THR A 49 -5.31 6.34 -0.28
C THR A 49 -5.63 7.42 0.76
N GLY A 50 -5.76 8.70 0.34
CA GLY A 50 -6.17 9.82 1.17
C GLY A 50 -5.11 10.34 2.14
N ARG A 51 -3.83 10.01 1.93
CA ARG A 51 -2.70 10.41 2.78
C ARG A 51 -1.97 11.63 2.25
N MET A 52 -2.16 11.93 0.97
CA MET A 52 -1.62 13.12 0.32
C MET A 52 -2.75 13.86 -0.39
N ARG A 53 -2.72 15.19 -0.38
CA ARG A 53 -3.77 16.02 -0.97
C ARG A 53 -3.38 16.39 -2.40
N ALA A 54 -4.12 15.90 -3.38
CA ALA A 54 -3.98 16.32 -4.77
C ALA A 54 -4.33 17.79 -4.94
N THR A 55 -3.69 18.44 -5.91
CA THR A 55 -3.86 19.88 -6.22
C THR A 55 -4.73 20.12 -7.44
N GLU A 56 -4.81 19.14 -8.34
CA GLU A 56 -5.63 19.21 -9.55
C GLU A 56 -6.47 17.95 -9.74
N GLY A 57 -7.52 18.09 -10.53
CA GLY A 57 -8.44 17.03 -10.89
C GLY A 57 -9.24 16.49 -9.72
N THR A 58 -9.89 15.38 -9.95
CA THR A 58 -10.72 14.69 -8.95
C THR A 58 -10.49 13.20 -8.99
N ALA A 59 -10.69 12.55 -7.84
CA ALA A 59 -10.76 11.10 -7.79
C ALA A 59 -11.88 10.66 -6.84
N ALA A 60 -12.35 9.43 -6.99
CA ALA A 60 -13.31 8.84 -6.07
C ALA A 60 -12.84 7.45 -5.65
N VAL A 61 -13.02 7.15 -4.37
CA VAL A 61 -12.80 5.84 -3.77
C VAL A 61 -14.13 5.38 -3.17
N GLY A 62 -14.85 4.54 -3.89
CA GLY A 62 -16.24 4.26 -3.63
C GLY A 62 -17.09 5.54 -3.69
N SER A 63 -17.77 5.89 -2.58
CA SER A 63 -18.55 7.13 -2.50
C SER A 63 -17.74 8.35 -2.04
N ALA A 64 -16.52 8.18 -1.58
CA ALA A 64 -15.69 9.27 -1.05
C ALA A 64 -14.93 9.98 -2.16
N ARG A 65 -15.01 11.31 -2.19
CA ARG A 65 -14.40 12.17 -3.23
C ARG A 65 -13.11 12.82 -2.74
N LEU A 66 -12.05 12.70 -3.53
CA LEU A 66 -10.76 13.35 -3.33
C LEU A 66 -10.67 14.62 -4.20
N PRO A 67 -9.98 15.66 -3.75
CA PRO A 67 -9.23 15.77 -2.49
C PRO A 67 -10.07 16.23 -1.29
N LYS A 68 -11.40 16.30 -1.39
CA LYS A 68 -12.26 16.89 -0.33
C LYS A 68 -12.43 15.98 0.89
N GLN A 69 -12.52 14.66 0.68
CA GLN A 69 -12.89 13.68 1.71
C GLN A 69 -11.74 12.74 2.09
N LEU A 70 -10.51 13.26 2.25
CA LEU A 70 -9.33 12.50 2.63
C LEU A 70 -9.55 11.58 3.86
N ALA A 71 -10.21 12.11 4.90
CA ALA A 71 -10.46 11.36 6.13
C ALA A 71 -11.41 10.16 5.90
N ALA A 72 -12.40 10.29 5.01
CA ALA A 72 -13.30 9.20 4.64
C ALA A 72 -12.53 8.08 3.90
N VAL A 73 -11.65 8.45 2.97
CA VAL A 73 -10.80 7.49 2.26
C VAL A 73 -9.85 6.79 3.23
N ARG A 74 -9.18 7.53 4.14
CA ARG A 74 -8.29 6.91 5.15
C ARG A 74 -8.96 5.87 6.04
N ARG A 75 -10.26 6.02 6.34
CA ARG A 75 -11.01 5.05 7.15
C ARG A 75 -11.21 3.70 6.46
N VAL A 76 -11.22 3.69 5.13
CA VAL A 76 -11.44 2.48 4.34
C VAL A 76 -10.18 2.00 3.62
N SER A 77 -9.06 2.70 3.77
CA SER A 77 -7.81 2.37 3.12
C SER A 77 -6.68 2.06 4.11
N ALA A 78 -5.78 1.16 3.71
CA ALA A 78 -4.51 0.94 4.35
C ALA A 78 -3.37 1.06 3.33
N VAL A 79 -2.14 1.26 3.81
CA VAL A 79 -0.95 1.20 2.98
C VAL A 79 0.07 0.24 3.60
N ALA A 80 0.87 -0.38 2.74
CA ALA A 80 1.92 -1.33 3.09
C ALA A 80 3.21 -0.99 2.34
N ASN A 81 4.34 -1.25 2.93
CA ASN A 81 5.68 -1.11 2.34
C ASN A 81 6.02 0.31 1.85
N VAL A 82 5.40 1.34 2.42
CA VAL A 82 5.66 2.75 2.06
C VAL A 82 6.75 3.31 2.96
N ALA A 83 7.90 3.62 2.37
CA ALA A 83 9.04 4.17 3.10
C ALA A 83 8.69 5.48 3.83
N GLY A 84 9.09 5.60 5.09
CA GLY A 84 8.78 6.73 5.96
C GLY A 84 7.34 6.78 6.48
N VAL A 85 6.46 5.84 6.08
CA VAL A 85 5.05 5.79 6.49
C VAL A 85 4.69 4.49 7.19
N THR A 86 5.14 3.36 6.66
CA THR A 86 4.84 2.01 7.19
C THR A 86 6.09 1.17 7.33
N ASP A 87 7.21 1.81 7.69
CA ASP A 87 8.45 1.11 7.92
C ASP A 87 8.31 0.06 9.03
N LEU A 88 8.88 -1.09 8.79
CA LEU A 88 9.02 -2.11 9.81
C LEU A 88 10.25 -1.79 10.66
N ASP A 89 10.12 -1.76 11.99
CA ASP A 89 11.26 -1.63 12.88
C ASP A 89 12.10 -2.93 12.81
N PRO A 90 13.35 -2.86 12.33
CA PRO A 90 14.21 -4.04 12.17
C PRO A 90 14.57 -4.71 13.50
N ALA A 91 14.45 -4.00 14.63
CA ALA A 91 14.74 -4.54 15.96
C ALA A 91 13.59 -5.34 16.56
N LEU A 92 12.35 -5.05 16.13
CA LEU A 92 11.18 -5.77 16.61
C LEU A 92 11.02 -7.11 15.91
N THR A 93 10.34 -8.02 16.59
CA THR A 93 9.95 -9.32 16.03
C THR A 93 8.64 -9.21 15.23
N VAL A 94 8.41 -10.17 14.35
CA VAL A 94 7.14 -10.33 13.62
C VAL A 94 5.95 -10.34 14.57
N GLY A 95 6.05 -11.09 15.68
CA GLY A 95 4.97 -11.17 16.67
C GLY A 95 4.71 -9.85 17.40
N GLU A 96 5.73 -9.03 17.63
CA GLU A 96 5.57 -7.69 18.24
C GLU A 96 4.84 -6.75 17.30
N HIS A 97 5.23 -6.67 16.04
CA HIS A 97 4.51 -5.88 15.02
C HIS A 97 3.04 -6.28 14.88
N LEU A 98 2.75 -7.59 14.83
CA LEU A 98 1.37 -8.08 14.74
C LEU A 98 0.53 -7.69 15.97
N ARG A 99 1.11 -7.81 17.18
CA ARG A 99 0.43 -7.42 18.44
C ARG A 99 0.20 -5.91 18.50
N GLU A 100 1.22 -5.12 18.19
CA GLU A 100 1.11 -3.66 18.17
C GLU A 100 0.02 -3.21 17.20
N ARG A 101 0.03 -3.71 15.97
CA ARG A 101 -0.97 -3.38 14.96
C ARG A 101 -2.38 -3.75 15.39
N ALA A 102 -2.55 -4.92 16.00
CA ALA A 102 -3.85 -5.35 16.51
C ALA A 102 -4.33 -4.48 17.68
N LEU A 103 -3.44 -4.01 18.55
CA LEU A 103 -3.76 -3.08 19.63
C LEU A 103 -4.16 -1.70 19.10
N LEU A 104 -3.43 -1.16 18.14
CA LEU A 104 -3.75 0.11 17.49
C LEU A 104 -5.11 0.04 16.79
N GLN A 105 -5.39 -1.06 16.08
CA GLN A 105 -6.67 -1.26 15.41
C GLN A 105 -7.85 -1.29 16.40
N ARG A 106 -7.66 -1.92 17.56
CA ARG A 106 -8.66 -1.94 18.65
C ARG A 106 -8.94 -0.55 19.20
N ARG A 107 -7.91 0.29 19.33
CA ARG A 107 -8.03 1.62 19.94
C ARG A 107 -8.69 2.64 19.00
N PHE A 108 -8.47 2.53 17.69
CA PHE A 108 -8.88 3.52 16.70
C PHE A 108 -9.86 3.02 15.65
N GLY A 109 -10.04 1.71 15.51
CA GLY A 109 -10.86 1.08 14.47
C GLY A 109 -12.20 0.53 14.94
N ASP A 110 -12.32 0.18 16.22
CA ASP A 110 -13.56 -0.41 16.76
C ASP A 110 -14.55 0.69 17.15
N SER A 111 -15.84 0.47 16.84
CA SER A 111 -16.92 1.33 17.30
C SER A 111 -17.05 1.28 18.84
N LEU A 112 -17.68 2.29 19.43
CA LEU A 112 -17.96 2.34 20.88
C LEU A 112 -18.62 1.05 21.42
N ARG A 113 -19.39 0.35 20.58
CA ARG A 113 -19.97 -0.97 20.91
C ARG A 113 -18.92 -2.07 21.08
N GLY A 114 -17.79 -1.98 20.37
CA GLY A 114 -16.67 -2.91 20.52
C GLY A 114 -15.98 -2.83 21.89
N LEU A 115 -16.00 -1.65 22.52
CA LEU A 115 -15.44 -1.44 23.85
C LEU A 115 -16.22 -2.13 24.97
N LEU A 116 -17.51 -2.39 24.76
CA LEU A 116 -18.41 -3.05 25.72
C LEU A 116 -18.29 -4.57 25.71
N ARG A 117 -17.56 -5.17 24.73
CA ARG A 117 -17.38 -6.63 24.66
C ARG A 117 -16.41 -7.13 25.76
N PRO A 118 -16.62 -8.34 26.29
CA PRO A 118 -15.71 -8.98 27.22
C PRO A 118 -14.27 -9.04 26.70
N ARG A 119 -13.28 -8.92 27.59
CA ARG A 119 -11.86 -8.92 27.23
C ARG A 119 -11.46 -10.17 26.43
N ALA A 120 -11.99 -11.34 26.84
CA ALA A 120 -11.69 -12.62 26.18
C ALA A 120 -12.14 -12.63 24.70
N GLU A 121 -13.37 -12.15 24.41
CA GLU A 121 -13.89 -12.06 23.05
C GLU A 121 -13.04 -11.11 22.18
N ARG A 122 -12.63 -9.98 22.75
CA ARG A 122 -11.78 -9.02 22.04
C ARG A 122 -10.39 -9.57 21.71
N VAL A 123 -9.82 -10.42 22.59
CA VAL A 123 -8.55 -11.09 22.33
C VAL A 123 -8.69 -12.16 21.26
N ALA A 124 -9.78 -12.95 21.31
CA ALA A 124 -10.07 -13.96 20.30
C ALA A 124 -10.29 -13.33 18.92
N ASP A 125 -11.06 -12.23 18.82
CA ASP A 125 -11.30 -11.50 17.56
C ASP A 125 -9.99 -10.92 16.99
N ALA A 126 -9.13 -10.35 17.84
CA ALA A 126 -7.83 -9.83 17.42
C ALA A 126 -6.93 -10.95 16.86
N ARG A 127 -6.93 -12.13 17.50
CA ARG A 127 -6.18 -13.28 17.02
C ARG A 127 -6.70 -13.79 15.68
N LEU A 128 -8.02 -13.92 15.53
CA LEU A 128 -8.63 -14.31 14.25
C LEU A 128 -8.30 -13.34 13.12
N ARG A 129 -8.27 -12.03 13.40
CA ARG A 129 -7.87 -11.02 12.41
C ARG A 129 -6.40 -11.18 12.01
N ILE A 130 -5.50 -11.43 12.96
CA ILE A 130 -4.08 -11.69 12.68
C ILE A 130 -3.93 -12.95 11.83
N ASP A 131 -4.54 -14.07 12.25
CA ASP A 131 -4.42 -15.35 11.57
C ASP A 131 -4.97 -15.26 10.13
N SER A 132 -6.11 -14.60 9.94
CA SER A 132 -6.69 -14.33 8.62
C SER A 132 -5.79 -13.45 7.76
N ALA A 133 -5.19 -12.40 8.32
CA ALA A 133 -4.30 -11.49 7.59
C ALA A 133 -3.01 -12.19 7.17
N LEU A 134 -2.43 -13.03 8.03
CA LEU A 134 -1.26 -13.85 7.71
C LEU A 134 -1.54 -14.87 6.61
N ALA A 135 -2.69 -15.54 6.69
CA ALA A 135 -3.10 -16.53 5.69
C ALA A 135 -3.27 -15.87 4.31
N VAL A 136 -3.96 -14.72 4.24
CA VAL A 136 -4.13 -13.96 2.98
C VAL A 136 -2.80 -13.43 2.46
N ALA A 137 -1.91 -12.97 3.35
CA ALA A 137 -0.58 -12.48 2.96
C ALA A 137 0.40 -13.62 2.63
N GLY A 138 0.02 -14.88 2.80
CA GLY A 138 0.88 -16.03 2.55
C GLY A 138 2.13 -16.05 3.42
N LEU A 139 2.07 -15.49 4.64
CA LEU A 139 3.17 -15.51 5.60
C LEU A 139 2.93 -16.62 6.63
N ASP A 140 3.61 -17.75 6.44
CA ASP A 140 3.61 -18.84 7.41
C ASP A 140 4.64 -18.57 8.49
N LEU A 141 4.19 -18.33 9.71
CA LEU A 141 5.09 -18.13 10.85
C LEU A 141 5.92 -19.39 11.18
N ALA A 142 5.44 -20.57 10.82
CA ALA A 142 6.18 -21.82 11.09
C ALA A 142 7.39 -21.98 10.16
N SER A 143 7.38 -21.37 8.97
CA SER A 143 8.50 -21.39 8.04
C SER A 143 9.64 -20.44 8.44
N LEU A 144 9.37 -19.46 9.30
CA LEU A 144 10.37 -18.51 9.74
C LEU A 144 11.35 -19.14 10.75
N PRO A 145 12.65 -18.75 10.75
CA PRO A 145 13.70 -19.39 11.57
C PRO A 145 13.40 -19.49 13.08
N LYS A 146 12.69 -18.50 13.62
CA LYS A 146 12.28 -18.44 15.04
C LYS A 146 10.78 -18.25 15.20
N GLY A 147 9.98 -18.57 14.16
CA GLY A 147 8.55 -18.35 14.14
C GLY A 147 8.19 -16.87 14.35
N SER A 148 7.19 -16.59 15.15
CA SER A 148 6.80 -15.21 15.48
C SER A 148 7.88 -14.41 16.23
N ARG A 149 8.94 -15.04 16.74
CA ARG A 149 10.09 -14.39 17.39
C ARG A 149 11.22 -14.03 16.42
N THR A 150 11.06 -14.30 15.12
CA THR A 150 12.00 -13.84 14.09
C THR A 150 12.02 -12.32 14.07
N ALA A 151 13.20 -11.70 14.20
CA ALA A 151 13.35 -10.26 14.09
C ALA A 151 13.16 -9.83 12.63
N VAL A 152 12.59 -8.65 12.41
CA VAL A 152 12.31 -8.15 11.05
C VAL A 152 13.58 -8.04 10.20
N ARG A 153 14.73 -7.70 10.81
CA ARG A 153 16.02 -7.67 10.09
C ARG A 153 16.49 -9.02 9.56
N ASP A 154 15.95 -10.13 10.09
CA ASP A 154 16.28 -11.50 9.70
C ASP A 154 15.31 -12.04 8.63
N LEU A 155 14.32 -11.26 8.21
CA LEU A 155 13.36 -11.60 7.15
C LEU A 155 13.98 -11.38 5.77
N GLU A 156 13.67 -12.28 4.84
CA GLU A 156 13.91 -12.06 3.43
C GLU A 156 12.99 -10.97 2.87
N ARG A 157 13.33 -10.43 1.70
CA ARG A 157 12.61 -9.30 1.12
C ARG A 157 11.12 -9.60 0.89
N LEU A 158 10.81 -10.75 0.35
CA LEU A 158 9.42 -11.19 0.12
C LEU A 158 8.67 -11.42 1.44
N GLU A 159 9.34 -11.98 2.45
CA GLU A 159 8.75 -12.17 3.78
C GLU A 159 8.43 -10.83 4.45
N ALA A 160 9.32 -9.84 4.34
CA ALA A 160 9.08 -8.48 4.83
C ALA A 160 7.91 -7.81 4.11
N LEU A 161 7.78 -7.97 2.79
CA LEU A 161 6.63 -7.49 2.02
C LEU A 161 5.33 -8.17 2.48
N ARG A 162 5.32 -9.49 2.63
CA ARG A 162 4.19 -10.27 3.15
C ARG A 162 3.77 -9.81 4.54
N LEU A 163 4.74 -9.54 5.44
CA LEU A 163 4.47 -9.00 6.77
C LEU A 163 3.82 -7.62 6.67
N SER A 164 4.37 -6.71 5.86
CA SER A 164 3.82 -5.36 5.67
C SER A 164 2.37 -5.40 5.16
N VAL A 165 2.07 -6.27 4.18
CA VAL A 165 0.72 -6.51 3.68
C VAL A 165 -0.18 -7.10 4.76
N ALA A 166 0.28 -8.11 5.52
CA ALA A 166 -0.49 -8.69 6.63
C ALA A 166 -0.88 -7.64 7.66
N LEU A 167 0.06 -6.79 8.08
CA LEU A 167 -0.19 -5.70 9.03
C LEU A 167 -1.25 -4.72 8.51
N ALA A 168 -1.23 -4.40 7.22
CA ALA A 168 -2.24 -3.54 6.59
C ALA A 168 -3.63 -4.21 6.57
N LEU A 169 -3.69 -5.52 6.31
CA LEU A 169 -4.93 -6.30 6.22
C LEU A 169 -5.63 -6.53 7.58
N ILE A 170 -4.92 -6.45 8.72
CA ILE A 170 -5.54 -6.56 10.07
C ILE A 170 -6.71 -5.58 10.23
N GLY A 171 -6.62 -4.39 9.63
CA GLY A 171 -7.67 -3.37 9.61
C GLY A 171 -8.84 -3.67 8.69
N ARG A 172 -8.82 -4.73 7.91
CA ARG A 172 -9.82 -5.09 6.88
C ARG A 172 -10.11 -3.90 5.95
N PRO A 173 -9.09 -3.33 5.31
CA PRO A 173 -9.30 -2.21 4.40
C PRO A 173 -10.11 -2.65 3.18
N ARG A 174 -10.81 -1.71 2.56
CA ARG A 174 -11.49 -1.88 1.28
C ARG A 174 -10.61 -1.43 0.10
N LEU A 175 -9.57 -0.64 0.39
CA LEU A 175 -8.53 -0.22 -0.53
C LEU A 175 -7.16 -0.45 0.14
N LEU A 176 -6.29 -1.20 -0.50
CA LEU A 176 -4.92 -1.44 -0.07
C LEU A 176 -3.95 -0.79 -1.05
N GLY A 177 -3.10 0.11 -0.57
CA GLY A 177 -1.95 0.61 -1.32
C GLY A 177 -0.68 -0.16 -0.94
N VAL A 178 0.08 -0.63 -1.91
CA VAL A 178 1.37 -1.30 -1.70
C VAL A 178 2.43 -0.58 -2.52
N ASP A 179 3.44 -0.05 -1.86
CA ASP A 179 4.55 0.61 -2.56
C ASP A 179 5.67 -0.39 -2.84
N ASP A 180 6.42 -0.14 -3.92
CA ASP A 180 7.58 -0.95 -4.31
C ASP A 180 7.30 -2.48 -4.28
N ALA A 181 6.19 -2.90 -4.89
CA ALA A 181 5.68 -4.28 -4.82
C ALA A 181 6.64 -5.31 -5.44
N ASP A 182 7.47 -4.91 -6.40
CA ASP A 182 8.41 -5.75 -7.15
C ASP A 182 9.89 -5.38 -6.93
N LEU A 183 10.18 -4.37 -6.11
CA LEU A 183 11.52 -3.82 -5.96
C LEU A 183 12.48 -4.79 -5.25
N LYS A 184 13.62 -5.09 -5.90
CA LYS A 184 14.68 -5.98 -5.40
C LYS A 184 14.20 -7.40 -5.10
N LEU A 185 13.22 -7.87 -5.82
CA LEU A 185 12.78 -9.26 -5.86
C LEU A 185 13.35 -9.95 -7.10
N SER A 186 13.69 -11.23 -6.98
CA SER A 186 13.95 -12.11 -8.12
C SER A 186 12.66 -12.31 -8.94
N ASP A 187 12.77 -12.85 -10.15
CA ASP A 187 11.59 -13.07 -10.98
C ASP A 187 10.59 -14.05 -10.34
N ALA A 188 11.07 -15.08 -9.63
CA ALA A 188 10.22 -16.00 -8.90
C ALA A 188 9.49 -15.31 -7.75
N GLU A 189 10.22 -14.55 -6.92
CA GLU A 189 9.64 -13.80 -5.80
C GLU A 189 8.67 -12.71 -6.28
N ARG A 190 8.95 -12.08 -7.43
CA ARG A 190 8.05 -11.11 -8.06
C ARG A 190 6.74 -11.77 -8.49
N ALA A 191 6.80 -12.95 -9.10
CA ALA A 191 5.61 -13.72 -9.43
C ALA A 191 4.77 -14.07 -8.19
N GLU A 192 5.41 -14.46 -7.08
CA GLU A 192 4.74 -14.71 -5.82
C GLU A 192 4.13 -13.44 -5.20
N ALA A 193 4.83 -12.30 -5.25
CA ALA A 193 4.30 -11.03 -4.77
C ALA A 193 3.05 -10.62 -5.56
N TRP A 194 3.06 -10.77 -6.89
CA TRP A 194 1.89 -10.49 -7.71
C TRP A 194 0.75 -11.48 -7.46
N ALA A 195 1.03 -12.78 -7.28
CA ALA A 195 0.03 -13.78 -6.91
C ALA A 195 -0.66 -13.44 -5.57
N LEU A 196 0.13 -12.98 -4.59
CA LEU A 196 -0.41 -12.47 -3.32
C LEU A 196 -1.36 -11.28 -3.55
N LEU A 197 -0.96 -10.27 -4.31
CA LEU A 197 -1.78 -9.08 -4.54
C LEU A 197 -3.07 -9.39 -5.31
N ARG A 198 -3.03 -10.34 -6.26
CA ARG A 198 -4.22 -10.87 -6.94
C ARG A 198 -5.18 -11.54 -5.95
N SER A 199 -4.66 -12.41 -5.10
CA SER A 199 -5.48 -13.08 -4.08
C SER A 199 -6.19 -12.08 -3.15
N VAL A 200 -5.51 -11.00 -2.77
CA VAL A 200 -6.11 -9.90 -1.99
C VAL A 200 -7.22 -9.20 -2.78
N ALA A 201 -7.01 -8.96 -4.07
CA ALA A 201 -8.00 -8.31 -4.95
C ALA A 201 -9.22 -9.21 -5.17
N GLU A 202 -9.02 -10.49 -5.45
CA GLU A 202 -10.07 -11.51 -5.61
C GLU A 202 -10.91 -11.70 -4.34
N ALA A 203 -10.29 -11.53 -3.16
CA ALA A 203 -11.00 -11.50 -1.88
C ALA A 203 -11.85 -10.24 -1.67
N GLY A 204 -11.89 -9.31 -2.64
CA GLY A 204 -12.76 -8.13 -2.67
C GLY A 204 -12.12 -6.83 -2.17
N THR A 205 -10.84 -6.83 -1.82
CA THR A 205 -10.08 -5.61 -1.49
C THR A 205 -9.48 -5.05 -2.78
N THR A 206 -9.82 -3.81 -3.16
CA THR A 206 -9.15 -3.16 -4.29
C THR A 206 -7.70 -2.87 -3.91
N VAL A 207 -6.76 -3.19 -4.81
CA VAL A 207 -5.32 -3.02 -4.57
C VAL A 207 -4.76 -1.99 -5.53
N VAL A 208 -3.93 -1.06 -5.03
CA VAL A 208 -3.09 -0.15 -5.81
C VAL A 208 -1.64 -0.49 -5.51
N ALA A 209 -0.95 -1.07 -6.45
CA ALA A 209 0.45 -1.48 -6.31
C ALA A 209 1.37 -0.59 -7.15
N VAL A 210 2.40 -0.03 -6.53
CA VAL A 210 3.49 0.65 -7.24
C VAL A 210 4.51 -0.39 -7.65
N CYS A 211 4.89 -0.37 -8.92
CA CYS A 211 5.78 -1.36 -9.52
C CYS A 211 6.72 -0.72 -10.56
N SER A 212 7.70 -1.50 -11.00
CA SER A 212 8.58 -1.13 -12.11
C SER A 212 7.89 -1.35 -13.45
N GLU A 213 7.17 -2.47 -13.56
CA GLU A 213 6.46 -2.91 -14.77
C GLU A 213 5.11 -3.53 -14.38
N ALA A 214 4.04 -3.09 -15.04
CA ALA A 214 2.69 -3.58 -14.77
C ALA A 214 2.48 -4.95 -15.44
N PRO A 215 1.94 -5.96 -14.70
CA PRO A 215 1.49 -7.19 -15.33
C PRO A 215 0.29 -6.96 -16.27
N ASP A 216 0.19 -7.75 -17.34
CA ASP A 216 -0.84 -7.63 -18.40
C ASP A 216 -2.28 -7.74 -17.87
N ASP A 217 -2.48 -8.44 -16.76
CA ASP A 217 -3.78 -8.69 -16.14
C ASP A 217 -4.21 -7.64 -15.10
N THR A 218 -3.55 -6.48 -15.08
CA THR A 218 -3.82 -5.39 -14.15
C THR A 218 -4.42 -4.17 -14.84
N VAL A 219 -5.05 -3.29 -14.08
CA VAL A 219 -5.38 -1.94 -14.55
C VAL A 219 -4.12 -1.09 -14.48
N ALA A 220 -3.39 -1.00 -15.60
CA ALA A 220 -2.15 -0.25 -15.66
C ALA A 220 -2.40 1.26 -15.64
N VAL A 221 -1.66 1.96 -14.79
CA VAL A 221 -1.67 3.43 -14.66
C VAL A 221 -0.24 3.93 -14.75
N THR A 222 0.08 4.66 -15.81
CA THR A 222 1.43 5.17 -16.04
C THR A 222 1.60 6.58 -15.47
N THR A 223 2.69 6.80 -14.74
CA THR A 223 3.11 8.13 -14.32
C THR A 223 4.32 8.56 -15.16
N SER A 224 4.24 9.75 -15.76
CA SER A 224 5.34 10.31 -16.57
C SER A 224 6.18 11.28 -15.75
N PRO A 225 7.51 11.37 -15.98
CA PRO A 225 8.34 12.40 -15.39
C PRO A 225 7.82 13.77 -15.81
N THR A 226 7.71 14.70 -14.89
CA THR A 226 7.33 16.08 -15.22
C THR A 226 8.52 16.80 -15.86
N ALA A 227 8.28 17.52 -16.95
CA ALA A 227 9.27 18.23 -17.78
C ALA A 227 10.26 19.17 -17.04
N GLY A 228 10.05 19.40 -15.72
CA GLY A 228 10.99 20.14 -14.88
C GLY A 228 12.22 19.34 -14.45
N LYS A 229 12.19 18.01 -14.47
CA LYS A 229 13.36 17.16 -14.17
C LYS A 229 14.25 16.93 -15.40
N GLU A 230 13.65 16.83 -16.58
CA GLU A 230 14.43 16.70 -17.83
C GLU A 230 15.39 17.88 -18.05
N LYS A 231 14.99 19.10 -17.66
CA LYS A 231 15.89 20.26 -17.72
C LYS A 231 17.06 20.21 -16.72
N ALA A 232 16.84 19.63 -15.55
CA ALA A 232 17.90 19.51 -14.54
C ALA A 232 18.92 18.42 -14.90
N ASP A 233 18.46 17.30 -15.44
CA ASP A 233 19.32 16.20 -15.89
C ASP A 233 20.08 16.56 -17.18
N ALA A 234 19.44 17.26 -18.14
CA ALA A 234 20.09 17.77 -19.34
C ALA A 234 21.18 18.82 -19.04
N ILE A 235 21.00 19.62 -18.00
CA ILE A 235 22.03 20.60 -17.56
C ILE A 235 23.18 19.89 -16.84
N ALA A 236 22.92 18.80 -16.13
CA ALA A 236 23.95 18.00 -15.45
C ALA A 236 24.83 17.22 -16.44
N GLU A 237 24.27 16.77 -17.58
CA GLU A 237 25.04 16.09 -18.63
C GLU A 237 25.90 17.06 -19.47
N THR A 238 25.43 18.28 -19.75
CA THR A 238 26.19 19.29 -20.51
C THR A 238 27.31 19.96 -19.71
N GLY A 239 27.32 19.84 -18.38
CA GLY A 239 28.38 20.40 -17.51
C GLY A 239 29.60 19.48 -17.30
N ARG A 240 29.70 18.33 -18.02
CA ARG A 240 30.81 17.35 -17.92
C ARG A 240 31.63 17.22 -19.21
N SER A 241 31.67 18.25 -20.04
CA SER A 241 32.59 18.32 -21.19
C SER A 241 33.72 19.27 -20.93
#